data_20c92a83ed0c4a10233c204817699d69
#
_entry.id   20c92a83ed0c4a10233c204817699d69
#
_cell.length_a   1.000
_cell.length_b   1.000
_cell.length_c   1.000
_cell.angle_alpha   90.00
_cell.angle_beta   90.00
_cell.angle_gamma   90.00
#
_symmetry.space_group_name_H-M   'P 1'
#
loop_
_entity.id
_entity.type
_entity.pdbx_description
1 polymer ?
#
loop_
_entity_poly.entity_id
_entity_poly.type
_entity_poly.pdbx_seq_one_letter_code
_entity_poly.pdbx_strand_id
1 'polypeptide(L)'
;DKRDFFKYQLPFEYNSKATCDDFKAFLNEVLPEKESQMILAEYLGYIFTQNLKLEKCLILKGEGSNGKSVIFEIVQALLGEHNTCSYTISNLCNENGYFRAQLGNYLLNYSSELGGKNINPDLFKKLISNEPIDARSPYGHPFIIRNYGKFMFNTNKFPNNIEFTHAYLRRFIILNFEVIIPDEKQDKHLAKKIISKEL
;
A
#
# COMPACT_ATOMS: atom_id res chain seq x y z
N ASP A 1 -22.85 16.29 -8.58
CA ASP A 1 -23.67 16.45 -9.78
C ASP A 1 -23.66 15.14 -10.58
N LYS A 2 -24.76 14.75 -11.23
CA LYS A 2 -24.83 13.55 -12.09
C LYS A 2 -23.83 13.58 -13.27
N ARG A 3 -23.20 14.71 -13.52
CA ARG A 3 -22.15 14.92 -14.52
C ARG A 3 -20.74 14.67 -14.00
N ASP A 4 -20.58 14.57 -12.69
CA ASP A 4 -19.30 14.35 -12.03
C ASP A 4 -19.16 12.85 -11.80
N PHE A 5 -18.47 12.16 -12.70
CA PHE A 5 -18.20 10.74 -12.60
C PHE A 5 -17.06 10.47 -11.60
N PHE A 6 -17.27 10.80 -10.33
CA PHE A 6 -16.32 10.47 -9.28
C PHE A 6 -16.25 8.96 -9.11
N LYS A 7 -15.04 8.44 -9.19
CA LYS A 7 -14.77 7.02 -9.06
C LYS A 7 -14.50 6.61 -7.61
N TYR A 8 -13.98 7.53 -6.82
CA TYR A 8 -13.57 7.29 -5.44
C TYR A 8 -14.22 8.30 -4.50
N GLN A 9 -14.67 7.83 -3.35
CA GLN A 9 -15.18 8.65 -2.26
C GLN A 9 -14.45 8.22 -0.98
N LEU A 10 -13.89 9.20 -0.26
CA LEU A 10 -13.28 8.97 1.04
C LEU A 10 -14.35 8.88 2.13
N PRO A 11 -14.10 8.12 3.22
CA PRO A 11 -15.09 7.91 4.29
C PRO A 11 -15.20 9.09 5.27
N PHE A 12 -14.59 10.22 4.99
CA PHE A 12 -14.58 11.42 5.86
C PHE A 12 -14.71 12.70 5.04
N GLU A 13 -15.08 13.78 5.72
CA GLU A 13 -15.10 15.14 5.16
C GLU A 13 -13.72 15.80 5.36
N TYR A 14 -13.29 16.57 4.36
CA TYR A 14 -12.02 17.30 4.46
C TYR A 14 -12.11 18.39 5.53
N ASN A 15 -11.19 18.34 6.50
CA ASN A 15 -11.03 19.34 7.55
C ASN A 15 -9.58 19.87 7.56
N SER A 16 -9.36 21.09 7.10
CA SER A 16 -8.03 21.72 7.07
C SER A 16 -7.42 21.96 8.45
N LYS A 17 -8.20 21.85 9.54
CA LYS A 17 -7.76 22.02 10.93
C LYS A 17 -7.57 20.69 11.65
N ALA A 18 -7.81 19.56 10.99
CA ALA A 18 -7.63 18.24 11.60
C ALA A 18 -6.17 18.04 12.03
N THR A 19 -5.99 17.43 13.19
CA THR A 19 -4.70 17.01 13.72
C THR A 19 -4.67 15.50 13.85
N CYS A 20 -3.47 14.91 13.88
CA CYS A 20 -3.27 13.47 14.04
C CYS A 20 -2.20 13.21 15.10
N ASP A 21 -2.42 13.70 16.31
CA ASP A 21 -1.40 13.72 17.36
C ASP A 21 -1.11 12.31 17.90
N ASP A 22 -2.12 11.46 18.06
CA ASP A 22 -1.94 10.07 18.50
C ASP A 22 -1.24 9.24 17.43
N PHE A 23 -1.57 9.45 16.14
CA PHE A 23 -0.86 8.82 15.03
C PHE A 23 0.61 9.26 14.95
N LYS A 24 0.88 10.55 15.14
CA LYS A 24 2.26 11.07 15.18
C LYS A 24 3.04 10.52 16.38
N ALA A 25 2.40 10.42 17.55
CA ALA A 25 3.02 9.82 18.73
C ALA A 25 3.39 8.36 18.48
N PHE A 26 2.47 7.59 17.90
CA PHE A 26 2.72 6.22 17.48
C PHE A 26 3.87 6.12 16.45
N LEU A 27 3.89 6.98 15.42
CA LEU A 27 4.99 6.99 14.44
C LEU A 27 6.34 7.32 15.08
N ASN A 28 6.38 8.24 16.05
CA ASN A 28 7.62 8.56 16.78
C ASN A 28 8.18 7.36 17.56
N GLU A 29 7.31 6.45 17.99
CA GLU A 29 7.72 5.23 18.67
C GLU A 29 8.24 4.16 17.69
N VAL A 30 7.51 3.88 16.60
CA VAL A 30 7.81 2.74 15.72
C VAL A 30 8.70 3.09 14.53
N LEU A 31 8.75 4.36 14.14
CA LEU A 31 9.55 4.88 13.03
C LEU A 31 10.19 6.22 13.44
N PRO A 32 11.17 6.21 14.38
CA PRO A 32 11.67 7.42 15.04
C PRO A 32 12.41 8.40 14.09
N GLU A 33 12.91 7.92 12.97
CA GLU A 33 13.58 8.71 11.98
C GLU A 33 12.61 9.65 11.25
N LYS A 34 12.79 10.96 11.38
CA LYS A 34 11.88 11.97 10.81
C LYS A 34 11.81 11.95 9.30
N GLU A 35 12.90 11.64 8.64
CA GLU A 35 12.94 11.50 7.19
C GLU A 35 12.07 10.34 6.71
N SER A 36 12.14 9.20 7.40
CA SER A 36 11.28 8.05 7.12
C SER A 36 9.79 8.33 7.35
N GLN A 37 9.46 9.12 8.40
CA GLN A 37 8.08 9.57 8.62
C GLN A 37 7.59 10.50 7.50
N MET A 38 8.47 11.40 7.02
CA MET A 38 8.15 12.29 5.91
C MET A 38 7.91 11.51 4.62
N ILE A 39 8.77 10.54 4.30
CA ILE A 39 8.61 9.66 3.13
C ILE A 39 7.28 8.90 3.20
N LEU A 40 6.89 8.39 4.38
CA LEU A 40 5.60 7.75 4.56
C LEU A 40 4.44 8.71 4.27
N ALA A 41 4.48 9.92 4.83
CA ALA A 41 3.44 10.93 4.63
C ALA A 41 3.33 11.36 3.15
N GLU A 42 4.46 11.60 2.48
CA GLU A 42 4.50 11.93 1.06
C GLU A 42 3.95 10.80 0.19
N TYR A 43 4.28 9.55 0.53
CA TYR A 43 3.74 8.40 -0.20
C TYR A 43 2.23 8.25 0.00
N LEU A 44 1.71 8.48 1.20
CA LEU A 44 0.27 8.51 1.45
C LEU A 44 -0.41 9.61 0.63
N GLY A 45 0.19 10.81 0.54
CA GLY A 45 -0.26 11.86 -0.37
C GLY A 45 -0.23 11.46 -1.84
N TYR A 46 0.82 10.73 -2.27
CA TYR A 46 0.96 10.22 -3.64
C TYR A 46 -0.17 9.27 -4.04
N ILE A 47 -0.76 8.52 -3.11
CA ILE A 47 -1.88 7.60 -3.38
C ILE A 47 -3.07 8.35 -4.01
N PHE A 48 -3.33 9.58 -3.60
CA PHE A 48 -4.43 10.40 -4.10
C PHE A 48 -4.17 10.99 -5.51
N THR A 49 -2.94 10.88 -6.02
CA THR A 49 -2.58 11.43 -7.32
C THR A 49 -2.66 10.37 -8.42
N GLN A 50 -3.59 10.52 -9.38
CA GLN A 50 -3.71 9.57 -10.48
C GLN A 50 -2.71 9.81 -11.61
N ASN A 51 -2.40 11.07 -11.91
CA ASN A 51 -1.56 11.44 -13.05
C ASN A 51 -0.05 11.41 -12.77
N LEU A 52 0.34 11.37 -11.51
CA LEU A 52 1.74 11.31 -11.11
C LEU A 52 2.23 9.86 -11.11
N LYS A 53 3.30 9.59 -11.86
CA LYS A 53 3.94 8.28 -11.96
C LYS A 53 5.35 8.35 -11.39
N LEU A 54 5.51 7.95 -10.12
CA LEU A 54 6.84 7.83 -9.51
C LEU A 54 7.53 6.51 -9.84
N GLU A 55 6.79 5.55 -10.40
CA GLU A 55 7.26 4.19 -10.66
C GLU A 55 7.82 3.51 -9.40
N LYS A 56 7.18 3.75 -8.27
CA LYS A 56 7.59 3.26 -6.95
C LYS A 56 6.45 2.54 -6.25
N CYS A 57 6.78 1.50 -5.49
CA CYS A 57 5.93 0.96 -4.44
C CYS A 57 6.60 1.14 -3.08
N LEU A 58 5.79 1.30 -2.05
CA LEU A 58 6.26 1.43 -0.68
C LEU A 58 6.28 0.07 0.00
N ILE A 59 7.39 -0.26 0.63
CA ILE A 59 7.57 -1.49 1.42
C ILE A 59 7.88 -1.13 2.86
N LEU A 60 7.03 -1.58 3.77
CA LEU A 60 7.28 -1.50 5.21
C LEU A 60 7.93 -2.82 5.64
N LYS A 61 9.21 -2.77 5.99
CA LYS A 61 10.00 -3.95 6.34
C LYS A 61 10.26 -4.00 7.86
N GLY A 62 10.10 -5.16 8.48
CA GLY A 62 10.45 -5.36 9.90
C GLY A 62 10.03 -6.74 10.41
N GLU A 63 10.71 -7.27 11.42
CA GLU A 63 10.64 -8.68 11.84
C GLU A 63 9.39 -9.09 12.66
N GLY A 64 8.47 -8.18 12.92
CA GLY A 64 7.27 -8.43 13.74
C GLY A 64 7.18 -7.48 14.95
N SER A 65 6.01 -7.38 15.56
CA SER A 65 5.74 -6.55 16.75
C SER A 65 6.27 -5.10 16.66
N ASN A 66 6.20 -4.49 15.49
CA ASN A 66 6.82 -3.20 15.15
C ASN A 66 5.84 -2.18 14.54
N GLY A 67 4.54 -2.38 14.73
CA GLY A 67 3.53 -1.41 14.33
C GLY A 67 3.07 -1.43 12.88
N LYS A 68 3.66 -2.24 11.96
CA LYS A 68 3.22 -2.32 10.56
C LYS A 68 1.75 -2.66 10.38
N SER A 69 1.20 -3.55 11.21
CA SER A 69 -0.23 -3.91 11.17
C SER A 69 -1.13 -2.76 11.59
N VAL A 70 -0.69 -1.93 12.54
CA VAL A 70 -1.41 -0.72 12.95
C VAL A 70 -1.47 0.27 11.79
N ILE A 71 -0.36 0.49 11.08
CA ILE A 71 -0.33 1.33 9.88
C ILE A 71 -1.25 0.76 8.80
N PHE A 72 -1.25 -0.55 8.61
CA PHE A 72 -2.12 -1.21 7.63
C PHE A 72 -3.60 -0.91 7.91
N GLU A 73 -4.07 -1.08 9.14
CA GLU A 73 -5.45 -0.81 9.53
C GLU A 73 -5.82 0.69 9.40
N ILE A 74 -4.92 1.60 9.82
CA ILE A 74 -5.14 3.05 9.72
C ILE A 74 -5.22 3.49 8.25
N VAL A 75 -4.33 3.03 7.40
CA VAL A 75 -4.34 3.40 5.98
C VAL A 75 -5.59 2.86 5.27
N GLN A 76 -6.02 1.64 5.61
CA GLN A 76 -7.27 1.10 5.07
C GLN A 76 -8.49 1.91 5.53
N ALA A 77 -8.54 2.30 6.80
CA ALA A 77 -9.62 3.15 7.31
C ALA A 77 -9.61 4.55 6.67
N LEU A 78 -8.42 5.15 6.51
CA LEU A 78 -8.24 6.45 5.86
C LEU A 78 -8.76 6.46 4.41
N LEU A 79 -8.46 5.43 3.64
CA LEU A 79 -8.89 5.36 2.24
C LEU A 79 -10.32 4.82 2.09
N GLY A 80 -10.77 4.00 3.04
CA GLY A 80 -12.02 3.25 2.97
C GLY A 80 -11.85 1.91 2.25
N GLU A 81 -12.60 0.91 2.71
CA GLU A 81 -12.54 -0.47 2.19
C GLU A 81 -12.83 -0.56 0.68
N HIS A 82 -13.72 0.30 0.17
CA HIS A 82 -14.11 0.32 -1.25
C HIS A 82 -12.99 0.84 -2.16
N ASN A 83 -12.02 1.57 -1.61
CA ASN A 83 -10.93 2.17 -2.35
C ASN A 83 -9.61 1.40 -2.22
N THR A 84 -9.61 0.29 -1.47
CA THR A 84 -8.41 -0.50 -1.23
C THR A 84 -8.61 -1.97 -1.57
N CYS A 85 -7.54 -2.64 -1.99
CA CYS A 85 -7.47 -4.09 -2.08
C CYS A 85 -6.16 -4.60 -1.46
N SER A 86 -6.08 -5.93 -1.24
CA SER A 86 -4.96 -6.53 -0.52
C SER A 86 -4.45 -7.78 -1.26
N TYR A 87 -3.98 -7.59 -2.49
CA TYR A 87 -3.38 -8.68 -3.27
C TYR A 87 -1.87 -8.71 -3.09
N THR A 88 -1.30 -9.90 -2.89
CA THR A 88 0.15 -10.09 -2.85
C THR A 88 0.76 -9.86 -4.25
N ILE A 89 2.05 -9.55 -4.30
CA ILE A 89 2.76 -9.43 -5.60
C ILE A 89 2.65 -10.72 -6.41
N SER A 90 2.72 -11.89 -5.77
CA SER A 90 2.58 -13.18 -6.45
C SER A 90 1.21 -13.32 -7.14
N ASN A 91 0.14 -12.88 -6.48
CA ASN A 91 -1.20 -12.88 -7.07
C ASN A 91 -1.30 -11.91 -8.26
N LEU A 92 -0.74 -10.72 -8.12
CA LEU A 92 -0.75 -9.70 -9.17
C LEU A 92 0.11 -10.09 -10.38
N CYS A 93 1.22 -10.80 -10.16
CA CYS A 93 2.11 -11.29 -11.20
C CYS A 93 1.71 -12.66 -11.77
N ASN A 94 0.54 -13.18 -11.42
CA ASN A 94 0.04 -14.44 -11.96
C ASN A 94 -0.36 -14.25 -13.45
N GLU A 95 -0.07 -15.25 -14.28
CA GLU A 95 -0.31 -15.20 -15.72
C GLU A 95 -1.79 -15.09 -16.09
N ASN A 96 -2.70 -15.63 -15.26
CA ASN A 96 -4.13 -15.59 -15.56
C ASN A 96 -4.76 -14.19 -15.54
N GLY A 97 -4.14 -13.22 -14.87
CA GLY A 97 -4.58 -11.83 -14.85
C GLY A 97 -5.84 -11.52 -14.02
N TYR A 98 -6.39 -12.49 -13.29
CA TYR A 98 -7.66 -12.32 -12.58
C TYR A 98 -7.62 -11.24 -11.49
N PHE A 99 -6.55 -11.24 -10.69
CA PHE A 99 -6.39 -10.22 -9.64
C PHE A 99 -6.14 -8.83 -10.22
N ARG A 100 -5.46 -8.73 -11.37
CA ARG A 100 -5.24 -7.45 -12.05
C ARG A 100 -6.52 -6.83 -12.58
N ALA A 101 -7.51 -7.65 -12.96
CA ALA A 101 -8.77 -7.18 -13.52
C ALA A 101 -9.51 -6.16 -12.62
N GLN A 102 -9.30 -6.24 -11.32
CA GLN A 102 -9.95 -5.37 -10.34
C GLN A 102 -9.13 -4.13 -9.96
N LEU A 103 -7.82 -4.10 -10.26
CA LEU A 103 -6.92 -3.01 -9.82
C LEU A 103 -7.38 -1.61 -10.25
N GLY A 104 -8.03 -1.51 -11.40
CA GLY A 104 -8.56 -0.25 -11.88
C GLY A 104 -9.67 0.36 -11.02
N ASN A 105 -10.20 -0.36 -10.03
CA ASN A 105 -11.27 0.09 -9.14
C ASN A 105 -10.77 0.66 -7.82
N TYR A 106 -9.46 0.54 -7.53
CA TYR A 106 -8.88 0.89 -6.24
C TYR A 106 -7.86 2.01 -6.34
N LEU A 107 -7.75 2.82 -5.28
CA LEU A 107 -6.69 3.82 -5.10
C LEU A 107 -5.38 3.17 -4.69
N LEU A 108 -5.48 2.12 -3.87
CA LEU A 108 -4.32 1.46 -3.28
C LEU A 108 -4.52 -0.06 -3.24
N ASN A 109 -3.51 -0.79 -3.67
CA ASN A 109 -3.32 -2.17 -3.26
C ASN A 109 -2.34 -2.18 -2.07
N TYR A 110 -2.85 -2.45 -0.87
CA TYR A 110 -2.01 -2.60 0.31
C TYR A 110 -2.14 -4.00 0.88
N SER A 111 -1.10 -4.82 0.74
CA SER A 111 -1.07 -6.17 1.26
C SER A 111 -0.21 -6.26 2.52
N SER A 112 -0.73 -6.94 3.54
CA SER A 112 -0.01 -7.24 4.78
C SER A 112 1.19 -8.18 4.58
N GLU A 113 1.31 -8.76 3.39
CA GLU A 113 2.45 -9.59 2.98
C GLU A 113 2.87 -9.26 1.54
N LEU A 114 4.17 -9.24 1.31
CA LEU A 114 4.71 -9.07 -0.04
C LEU A 114 4.38 -10.28 -0.92
N GLY A 115 4.35 -11.48 -0.32
CA GLY A 115 4.34 -12.74 -1.07
C GLY A 115 5.74 -13.06 -1.60
N GLY A 116 5.97 -14.26 -2.12
CA GLY A 116 7.35 -14.58 -2.40
C GLY A 116 7.66 -15.71 -3.37
N LYS A 117 6.67 -16.39 -3.90
CA LYS A 117 6.91 -17.49 -4.85
C LYS A 117 6.47 -17.05 -6.25
N ASN A 118 7.32 -17.35 -7.25
CA ASN A 118 6.97 -17.21 -8.68
C ASN A 118 6.54 -15.78 -9.10
N ILE A 119 7.29 -14.77 -8.69
CA ILE A 119 7.07 -13.40 -9.18
C ILE A 119 7.65 -13.30 -10.59
N ASN A 120 6.79 -13.05 -11.57
CA ASN A 120 7.25 -12.72 -12.92
C ASN A 120 7.85 -11.30 -12.92
N PRO A 121 9.15 -11.15 -13.22
CA PRO A 121 9.85 -9.87 -13.10
C PRO A 121 9.29 -8.79 -14.03
N ASP A 122 8.87 -9.16 -15.23
CA ASP A 122 8.42 -8.19 -16.22
C ASP A 122 7.01 -7.71 -15.91
N LEU A 123 6.13 -8.58 -15.42
CA LEU A 123 4.81 -8.19 -14.92
C LEU A 123 4.94 -7.27 -13.71
N PHE A 124 5.85 -7.58 -12.78
CA PHE A 124 6.12 -6.71 -11.64
C PHE A 124 6.56 -5.31 -12.07
N LYS A 125 7.53 -5.21 -12.99
CA LYS A 125 8.02 -3.92 -13.51
C LYS A 125 6.89 -3.10 -14.13
N LYS A 126 6.06 -3.72 -14.99
CA LYS A 126 4.90 -3.07 -15.62
C LYS A 126 3.90 -2.57 -14.59
N LEU A 127 3.57 -3.39 -13.58
CA LEU A 127 2.66 -3.02 -12.49
C LEU A 127 3.14 -1.78 -11.74
N ILE A 128 4.37 -1.80 -11.24
CA ILE A 128 4.88 -0.70 -10.42
C ILE A 128 5.11 0.57 -11.25
N SER A 129 5.47 0.44 -12.52
CA SER A 129 5.58 1.59 -13.44
C SER A 129 4.23 2.12 -13.92
N ASN A 130 3.11 1.54 -13.48
CA ASN A 130 1.76 1.91 -13.92
C ASN A 130 1.63 1.92 -15.45
N GLU A 131 2.25 0.92 -16.11
CA GLU A 131 2.13 0.70 -17.54
C GLU A 131 0.82 -0.03 -17.88
N PRO A 132 0.30 0.12 -19.09
CA PRO A 132 -0.81 -0.71 -19.54
C PRO A 132 -0.49 -2.18 -19.40
N ILE A 133 -1.36 -2.94 -18.73
CA ILE A 133 -1.14 -4.35 -18.44
C ILE A 133 -2.38 -5.16 -18.77
N ASP A 134 -2.15 -6.37 -19.25
CA ASP A 134 -3.21 -7.33 -19.52
C ASP A 134 -3.88 -7.81 -18.23
N ALA A 135 -5.18 -8.00 -18.33
CA ALA A 135 -6.02 -8.52 -17.27
C ALA A 135 -7.14 -9.37 -17.87
N ARG A 136 -7.76 -10.20 -17.05
CA ARG A 136 -8.85 -11.06 -17.49
C ARG A 136 -9.82 -11.30 -16.35
N SER A 137 -11.11 -11.11 -16.58
CA SER A 137 -12.15 -11.60 -15.65
C SER A 137 -12.32 -13.11 -15.80
N PRO A 138 -12.71 -13.84 -14.75
CA PRO A 138 -13.05 -15.25 -14.86
C PRO A 138 -14.08 -15.46 -15.98
N TYR A 139 -13.83 -16.41 -16.84
CA TYR A 139 -14.66 -16.73 -18.03
C TYR A 139 -14.79 -15.60 -19.06
N GLY A 140 -14.11 -14.46 -18.86
CA GLY A 140 -14.12 -13.31 -19.74
C GLY A 140 -13.00 -13.30 -20.78
N HIS A 141 -13.08 -12.36 -21.75
CA HIS A 141 -11.98 -12.10 -22.68
C HIS A 141 -10.88 -11.27 -21.99
N PRO A 142 -9.61 -11.44 -22.40
CA PRO A 142 -8.54 -10.55 -21.97
C PRO A 142 -8.80 -9.11 -22.36
N PHE A 143 -8.38 -8.16 -21.51
CA PHE A 143 -8.45 -6.73 -21.77
C PHE A 143 -7.24 -6.02 -21.15
N ILE A 144 -7.02 -4.77 -21.52
CA ILE A 144 -5.91 -3.96 -21.00
C ILE A 144 -6.43 -2.99 -19.96
N ILE A 145 -5.87 -3.05 -18.77
CA ILE A 145 -6.10 -2.04 -17.73
C ILE A 145 -5.06 -0.91 -17.82
N ARG A 146 -5.51 0.28 -17.48
CA ARG A 146 -4.73 1.52 -17.44
C ARG A 146 -5.14 2.32 -16.21
N ASN A 147 -4.25 3.13 -15.67
CA ASN A 147 -4.56 4.04 -14.56
C ASN A 147 -5.17 3.31 -13.35
N TYR A 148 -4.44 2.40 -12.79
CA TYR A 148 -4.80 1.68 -11.57
C TYR A 148 -4.08 2.24 -10.34
N GLY A 149 -4.47 1.77 -9.15
CA GLY A 149 -3.99 2.26 -7.87
C GLY A 149 -2.49 2.08 -7.62
N LYS A 150 -2.01 2.67 -6.53
CA LYS A 150 -0.63 2.56 -6.07
C LYS A 150 -0.44 1.27 -5.27
N PHE A 151 0.80 0.96 -4.89
CA PHE A 151 1.13 -0.31 -4.24
C PHE A 151 1.90 -0.09 -2.94
N MET A 152 1.39 -0.67 -1.85
CA MET A 152 2.09 -0.81 -0.57
C MET A 152 2.12 -2.27 -0.14
N PHE A 153 3.20 -2.66 0.53
CA PHE A 153 3.36 -4.02 1.03
C PHE A 153 4.07 -4.00 2.37
N ASN A 154 3.64 -4.88 3.28
CA ASN A 154 4.45 -5.23 4.44
C ASN A 154 5.30 -6.45 4.10
N THR A 155 6.46 -6.55 4.71
CA THR A 155 7.27 -7.76 4.67
C THR A 155 8.13 -7.89 5.93
N ASN A 156 8.36 -9.12 6.36
CA ASN A 156 9.38 -9.39 7.37
C ASN A 156 10.74 -9.59 6.70
N LYS A 157 10.75 -10.32 5.59
CA LYS A 157 11.97 -10.59 4.80
C LYS A 157 11.64 -10.53 3.32
N PHE A 158 12.58 -10.11 2.53
CA PHE A 158 12.45 -10.23 1.08
C PHE A 158 12.55 -11.70 0.66
N PRO A 159 11.76 -12.14 -0.32
CA PRO A 159 11.86 -13.47 -0.88
C PRO A 159 13.26 -13.72 -1.46
N ASN A 160 13.84 -14.89 -1.19
CA ASN A 160 15.20 -15.24 -1.64
C ASN A 160 15.36 -15.37 -3.16
N ASN A 161 14.25 -15.50 -3.88
CA ASN A 161 14.22 -15.68 -5.34
C ASN A 161 13.88 -14.39 -6.11
N ILE A 162 13.85 -13.26 -5.45
CA ILE A 162 13.86 -11.97 -6.15
C ILE A 162 15.30 -11.67 -6.54
N GLU A 163 15.59 -11.72 -7.84
CA GLU A 163 16.82 -11.15 -8.35
C GLU A 163 16.81 -9.64 -8.11
N PHE A 164 17.56 -9.17 -7.12
CA PHE A 164 17.72 -7.75 -6.80
C PHE A 164 18.55 -7.03 -7.86
N THR A 165 18.10 -7.08 -9.10
CA THR A 165 18.71 -6.27 -10.16
C THR A 165 18.45 -4.78 -9.86
N HIS A 166 19.32 -3.91 -10.34
CA HIS A 166 19.13 -2.45 -10.23
C HIS A 166 17.74 -2.01 -10.75
N ALA A 167 17.23 -2.69 -11.79
CA ALA A 167 15.89 -2.43 -12.34
C ALA A 167 14.75 -2.75 -11.36
N TYR A 168 14.97 -3.68 -10.44
CA TYR A 168 14.02 -4.02 -9.37
C TYR A 168 14.14 -3.03 -8.21
N LEU A 169 15.37 -2.83 -7.70
CA LEU A 169 15.62 -2.00 -6.52
C LEU A 169 15.15 -0.56 -6.71
N ARG A 170 15.35 0.00 -7.90
CA ARG A 170 14.91 1.36 -8.21
C ARG A 170 13.39 1.58 -8.09
N ARG A 171 12.58 0.51 -8.00
CA ARG A 171 11.11 0.58 -7.88
C ARG A 171 10.61 0.48 -6.44
N PHE A 172 11.50 0.24 -5.50
CA PHE A 172 11.16 0.17 -4.08
C PHE A 172 11.50 1.47 -3.36
N ILE A 173 10.60 1.89 -2.51
CA ILE A 173 10.87 2.74 -1.35
C ILE A 173 10.74 1.81 -0.15
N ILE A 174 11.79 1.65 0.64
CA ILE A 174 11.81 0.72 1.77
C ILE A 174 11.91 1.53 3.05
N LEU A 175 10.92 1.41 3.92
CA LEU A 175 10.97 1.93 5.29
C LEU A 175 11.20 0.78 6.26
N ASN A 176 12.29 0.87 7.03
CA ASN A 176 12.66 -0.14 8.01
C ASN A 176 12.00 0.15 9.35
N PHE A 177 11.21 -0.79 9.83
CA PHE A 177 10.59 -0.78 11.15
C PHE A 177 11.42 -1.67 12.08
N GLU A 178 12.46 -1.09 12.67
CA GLU A 178 13.46 -1.81 13.48
C GLU A 178 13.11 -1.85 14.96
N VAL A 179 12.21 -0.98 15.41
CA VAL A 179 11.76 -0.93 16.81
C VAL A 179 10.81 -2.09 17.08
N ILE A 180 11.17 -2.95 18.00
CA ILE A 180 10.31 -4.05 18.48
C ILE A 180 9.58 -3.56 19.74
N ILE A 181 8.26 -3.60 19.72
CA ILE A 181 7.43 -3.22 20.86
C ILE A 181 7.29 -4.45 21.78
N PRO A 182 7.77 -4.39 23.03
CA PRO A 182 7.60 -5.49 23.99
C PRO A 182 6.12 -5.85 24.18
N ASP A 183 5.83 -7.12 24.40
CA ASP A 183 4.46 -7.64 24.49
C ASP A 183 3.61 -6.90 25.55
N GLU A 184 4.23 -6.52 26.68
CA GLU A 184 3.55 -5.80 27.78
C GLU A 184 3.15 -4.37 27.39
N LYS A 185 3.79 -3.78 26.35
CA LYS A 185 3.50 -2.44 25.84
C LYS A 185 2.61 -2.44 24.60
N GLN A 186 2.29 -3.60 24.06
CA GLN A 186 1.45 -3.71 22.88
C GLN A 186 -0.02 -3.44 23.20
N ASP A 187 -0.59 -2.40 22.60
CA ASP A 187 -2.02 -2.16 22.63
C ASP A 187 -2.68 -2.74 21.37
N LYS A 188 -3.35 -3.88 21.52
CA LYS A 188 -4.06 -4.58 20.43
C LYS A 188 -5.21 -3.75 19.81
N HIS A 189 -5.63 -2.68 20.49
CA HIS A 189 -6.71 -1.82 20.04
C HIS A 189 -6.22 -0.44 19.57
N LEU A 190 -4.90 -0.23 19.48
CA LEU A 190 -4.32 1.07 19.15
C LEU A 190 -4.83 1.63 17.81
N ALA A 191 -4.85 0.82 16.75
CA ALA A 191 -5.39 1.24 15.46
C ALA A 191 -6.83 1.75 15.56
N LYS A 192 -7.70 0.99 16.24
CA LYS A 192 -9.11 1.38 16.45
C LYS A 192 -9.24 2.68 17.25
N LYS A 193 -8.41 2.89 18.26
CA LYS A 193 -8.41 4.12 19.07
C LYS A 193 -8.02 5.33 18.23
N ILE A 194 -6.94 5.23 17.44
CA ILE A 194 -6.48 6.29 16.54
C ILE A 194 -7.57 6.59 15.49
N ILE A 195 -8.10 5.57 14.82
CA ILE A 195 -9.13 5.69 13.81
C ILE A 195 -10.39 6.39 14.36
N SER A 196 -10.87 5.97 15.53
CA SER A 196 -12.08 6.53 16.11
C SER A 196 -11.95 7.97 16.59
N LYS A 197 -10.72 8.45 16.85
CA LYS A 197 -10.45 9.78 17.39
C LYS A 197 -9.99 10.78 16.32
N GLU A 198 -9.29 10.31 15.30
CA GLU A 198 -8.57 11.19 14.36
C GLU A 198 -9.06 11.08 12.90
N LEU A 199 -9.93 10.13 12.58
CA LEU A 199 -10.64 10.02 11.31
C LEU A 199 -12.12 10.30 11.45
#